data_5ac20a9846fb74d7407885ea9e0e14b8
#
_entry.id   5ac20a9846fb74d7407885ea9e0e14b8
#
_cell.length_a   1.000
_cell.length_b   1.000
_cell.length_c   1.000
_cell.angle_alpha   90.00
_cell.angle_beta   90.00
_cell.angle_gamma   90.00
#
_symmetry.space_group_name_H-M   'P 1'
#
loop_
_entity.id
_entity.type
_entity.pdbx_description
1 polymer ?
#
loop_
_entity_poly.entity_id
_entity_poly.type
_entity_poly.pdbx_seq_one_letter_code
_entity_poly.pdbx_strand_id
1 'polypeptide(L)'
;IDHTPLDIEIVDDEFREAIGKPHLTLAIDVFSRMIVGYYLSLEAPSTTSVAMCIASCILSKKRKLIELDIDAEWQVEGIMDSVHTDNGPDFRTNHISKACLKYGIHWEYRPIGGARFGGHIERMLGIVNLEMHVLDGTTFSNVQQRGTYDSAKQACMTLKELEYYIVYWITKVYHQKKHSALGTSPIVKWEEGVWGTKTTAGTGLKERVSDEDTLFIDFLPEFEATIQRTGVQKDNLFYFADCLRQWVNSIDPEDNNRKRK
;
A
#
# COMPACT_ATOMS: atom_id res chain seq x y z
N ILE A 1 -3.36 5.79 6.53
CA ILE A 1 -2.49 5.53 5.37
C ILE A 1 -1.73 6.80 5.04
N ASP A 2 -0.48 6.63 4.61
CA ASP A 2 0.37 7.71 4.14
C ASP A 2 1.54 7.14 3.31
N HIS A 3 2.31 7.97 2.60
CA HIS A 3 3.40 7.53 1.77
C HIS A 3 4.64 8.41 1.90
N THR A 4 5.80 7.82 1.60
CA THR A 4 7.10 8.48 1.65
C THR A 4 8.04 7.91 0.59
N PRO A 5 8.92 8.72 -0.02
CA PRO A 5 10.09 8.17 -0.68
C PRO A 5 10.98 7.51 0.37
N LEU A 6 11.55 6.36 0.05
CA LEU A 6 12.52 5.72 0.94
C LEU A 6 13.91 6.34 0.75
N ASP A 7 14.65 6.45 1.84
CA ASP A 7 16.00 7.02 1.87
C ASP A 7 17.06 6.01 1.39
N ILE A 8 16.78 5.34 0.26
CA ILE A 8 17.69 4.35 -0.35
C ILE A 8 17.58 4.39 -1.88
N GLU A 9 18.71 4.25 -2.57
CA GLU A 9 18.77 3.96 -4.01
C GLU A 9 18.75 2.46 -4.22
N ILE A 10 18.02 1.99 -5.23
CA ILE A 10 17.97 0.58 -5.61
C ILE A 10 18.48 0.38 -7.03
N VAL A 11 18.78 -0.88 -7.35
CA VAL A 11 19.32 -1.29 -8.65
C VAL A 11 18.30 -2.13 -9.42
N ASP A 12 18.45 -2.19 -10.74
CA ASP A 12 17.70 -3.12 -11.58
C ASP A 12 18.16 -4.58 -11.35
N ASP A 13 17.29 -5.52 -11.76
CA ASP A 13 17.51 -6.95 -11.53
C ASP A 13 18.57 -7.56 -12.46
N GLU A 14 18.83 -6.96 -13.63
CA GLU A 14 19.67 -7.55 -14.68
C GLU A 14 21.10 -7.03 -14.65
N PHE A 15 21.27 -5.70 -14.69
CA PHE A 15 22.59 -5.08 -14.80
C PHE A 15 23.12 -4.54 -13.46
N ARG A 16 22.28 -4.52 -12.43
CA ARG A 16 22.60 -3.96 -11.11
C ARG A 16 23.01 -2.48 -11.18
N GLU A 17 22.43 -1.75 -12.14
CA GLU A 17 22.59 -0.30 -12.24
C GLU A 17 21.54 0.43 -11.41
N ALA A 18 21.93 1.55 -10.80
CA ALA A 18 21.01 2.33 -9.97
C ALA A 18 19.84 2.91 -10.79
N ILE A 19 18.61 2.62 -10.37
CA ILE A 19 17.37 3.02 -11.06
C ILE A 19 16.53 4.03 -10.30
N GLY A 20 16.96 4.41 -9.09
CA GLY A 20 16.33 5.47 -8.31
C GLY A 20 15.80 5.03 -6.96
N LYS A 21 15.04 5.94 -6.34
CA LYS A 21 14.45 5.74 -5.01
C LYS A 21 13.05 5.15 -5.12
N PRO A 22 12.75 4.08 -4.39
CA PRO A 22 11.38 3.58 -4.30
C PRO A 22 10.52 4.42 -3.37
N HIS A 23 9.21 4.33 -3.55
CA HIS A 23 8.20 4.93 -2.69
C HIS A 23 7.47 3.84 -1.92
N LEU A 24 7.26 4.08 -0.65
CA LEU A 24 6.48 3.22 0.23
C LEU A 24 5.16 3.90 0.60
N THR A 25 4.04 3.24 0.32
CA THR A 25 2.73 3.56 0.89
C THR A 25 2.47 2.58 2.02
N LEU A 26 2.15 3.09 3.20
CA LEU A 26 2.03 2.28 4.42
C LEU A 26 0.70 2.54 5.12
N ALA A 27 0.14 1.50 5.69
CA ALA A 27 -1.03 1.58 6.55
C ALA A 27 -0.72 1.01 7.95
N ILE A 28 -1.17 1.71 8.98
CA ILE A 28 -1.07 1.24 10.36
C ILE A 28 -2.44 1.19 11.02
N ASP A 29 -2.62 0.24 11.93
CA ASP A 29 -3.74 0.28 12.86
C ASP A 29 -3.47 1.29 13.98
N VAL A 30 -4.41 2.23 14.17
CA VAL A 30 -4.25 3.33 15.13
C VAL A 30 -4.23 2.84 16.57
N PHE A 31 -4.91 1.74 16.90
CA PHE A 31 -4.96 1.20 18.24
C PHE A 31 -3.68 0.45 18.63
N SER A 32 -3.27 -0.50 17.81
CA SER A 32 -2.16 -1.41 18.10
C SER A 32 -0.80 -0.94 17.59
N ARG A 33 -0.79 0.00 16.64
CA ARG A 33 0.40 0.38 15.86
C ARG A 33 0.93 -0.73 14.94
N MET A 34 0.17 -1.82 14.77
CA MET A 34 0.50 -2.82 13.76
C MET A 34 0.56 -2.19 12.37
N ILE A 35 1.57 -2.52 11.61
CA ILE A 35 1.55 -2.29 10.16
C ILE A 35 0.58 -3.30 9.57
N VAL A 36 -0.50 -2.82 8.95
CA VAL A 36 -1.61 -3.64 8.47
C VAL A 36 -1.54 -3.92 6.98
N GLY A 37 -0.84 -3.07 6.23
CA GLY A 37 -0.63 -3.22 4.80
C GLY A 37 0.41 -2.24 4.28
N TYR A 38 0.92 -2.52 3.08
CA TYR A 38 1.90 -1.68 2.40
C TYR A 38 1.80 -1.85 0.89
N TYR A 39 2.39 -0.90 0.17
CA TYR A 39 2.70 -1.01 -1.24
C TYR A 39 4.06 -0.35 -1.51
N LEU A 40 4.96 -1.07 -2.17
CA LEU A 40 6.30 -0.62 -2.54
C LEU A 40 6.41 -0.52 -4.05
N SER A 41 6.85 0.62 -4.57
CA SER A 41 6.95 0.88 -6.00
C SER A 41 8.07 1.88 -6.32
N LEU A 42 8.62 1.82 -7.53
CA LEU A 42 9.48 2.87 -8.08
C LEU A 42 8.68 4.08 -8.58
N GLU A 43 7.40 3.88 -8.85
CA GLU A 43 6.53 4.98 -9.28
C GLU A 43 6.23 5.92 -8.12
N ALA A 44 6.10 7.21 -8.45
CA ALA A 44 5.65 8.20 -7.48
C ALA A 44 4.26 7.83 -6.92
N PRO A 45 3.96 8.23 -5.68
CA PRO A 45 2.65 7.99 -5.08
C PRO A 45 1.51 8.44 -5.99
N SER A 46 0.47 7.62 -6.04
CA SER A 46 -0.69 7.82 -6.90
C SER A 46 -1.93 7.14 -6.31
N THR A 47 -3.06 7.33 -6.95
CA THR A 47 -4.29 6.58 -6.64
C THR A 47 -4.05 5.06 -6.65
N THR A 48 -3.20 4.56 -7.56
CA THR A 48 -2.84 3.14 -7.63
C THR A 48 -2.12 2.69 -6.37
N SER A 49 -1.14 3.43 -5.89
CA SER A 49 -0.39 3.06 -4.69
C SER A 49 -1.27 3.01 -3.43
N VAL A 50 -2.24 3.94 -3.33
CA VAL A 50 -3.25 3.92 -2.26
C VAL A 50 -4.15 2.70 -2.37
N ALA A 51 -4.67 2.42 -3.55
CA ALA A 51 -5.54 1.28 -3.82
C ALA A 51 -4.85 -0.05 -3.49
N MET A 52 -3.60 -0.23 -3.94
CA MET A 52 -2.80 -1.43 -3.66
C MET A 52 -2.50 -1.58 -2.17
N CYS A 53 -2.22 -0.50 -1.47
CA CYS A 53 -2.02 -0.52 -0.03
C CYS A 53 -3.30 -0.95 0.71
N ILE A 54 -4.50 -0.45 0.30
CA ILE A 54 -5.78 -0.86 0.88
C ILE A 54 -6.05 -2.35 0.61
N ALA A 55 -5.87 -2.80 -0.62
CA ALA A 55 -6.00 -4.22 -0.95
C ALA A 55 -5.05 -5.08 -0.11
N SER A 56 -3.79 -4.63 0.05
CA SER A 56 -2.83 -5.27 0.95
C SER A 56 -3.31 -5.32 2.41
N CYS A 57 -4.04 -4.33 2.91
CA CYS A 57 -4.59 -4.37 4.26
C CYS A 57 -5.67 -5.45 4.44
N ILE A 58 -6.53 -5.61 3.43
CA ILE A 58 -7.68 -6.52 3.48
C ILE A 58 -7.28 -7.97 3.23
N LEU A 59 -6.38 -8.18 2.27
CA LEU A 59 -5.97 -9.51 1.82
C LEU A 59 -5.03 -10.20 2.82
N SER A 60 -5.06 -11.54 2.81
CA SER A 60 -4.12 -12.34 3.59
C SER A 60 -2.69 -12.16 3.11
N LYS A 61 -1.76 -11.95 4.05
CA LYS A 61 -0.33 -11.80 3.75
C LYS A 61 0.39 -13.13 3.55
N LYS A 62 -0.28 -14.26 3.74
CA LYS A 62 0.32 -15.61 3.64
C LYS A 62 0.99 -15.84 2.29
N ARG A 63 0.29 -15.48 1.19
CA ARG A 63 0.85 -15.63 -0.16
C ARG A 63 2.14 -14.82 -0.34
N LYS A 64 2.15 -13.56 0.14
CA LYS A 64 3.33 -12.69 0.06
C LYS A 64 4.49 -13.21 0.91
N LEU A 65 4.23 -13.71 2.10
CA LEU A 65 5.26 -14.29 2.97
C LEU A 65 5.89 -15.54 2.32
N ILE A 66 5.07 -16.39 1.68
CA ILE A 66 5.56 -17.57 0.94
C ILE A 66 6.40 -17.13 -0.27
N GLU A 67 5.93 -16.14 -1.05
CA GLU A 67 6.65 -15.60 -2.22
C GLU A 67 8.04 -15.04 -1.85
N LEU A 68 8.14 -14.42 -0.68
CA LEU A 68 9.36 -13.86 -0.14
C LEU A 68 10.19 -14.85 0.68
N ASP A 69 9.75 -16.09 0.85
CA ASP A 69 10.40 -17.12 1.70
C ASP A 69 10.64 -16.64 3.14
N ILE A 70 9.64 -15.97 3.72
CA ILE A 70 9.69 -15.47 5.09
C ILE A 70 8.82 -16.34 5.99
N ASP A 71 9.46 -17.11 6.87
CA ASP A 71 8.78 -17.89 7.92
C ASP A 71 8.32 -16.95 9.04
N ALA A 72 7.18 -16.31 8.86
CA ALA A 72 6.57 -15.40 9.82
C ALA A 72 5.04 -15.48 9.76
N GLU A 73 4.41 -14.96 10.82
CA GLU A 73 2.98 -14.71 10.85
C GLU A 73 2.69 -13.21 10.74
N TRP A 74 1.75 -12.87 9.86
CA TRP A 74 1.19 -11.53 9.76
C TRP A 74 -0.33 -11.67 9.75
N GLN A 75 -0.91 -11.62 10.94
CA GLN A 75 -2.30 -12.05 11.20
C GLN A 75 -3.37 -11.06 10.73
N VAL A 76 -2.96 -9.91 10.20
CA VAL A 76 -3.91 -8.87 9.77
C VAL A 76 -4.52 -9.24 8.44
N GLU A 77 -5.83 -9.44 8.42
CA GLU A 77 -6.64 -9.65 7.23
C GLU A 77 -8.11 -9.28 7.50
N GLY A 78 -8.88 -9.07 6.45
CA GLY A 78 -10.31 -8.77 6.53
C GLY A 78 -10.65 -7.29 6.33
N ILE A 79 -11.92 -7.00 6.11
CA ILE A 79 -12.43 -5.67 5.78
C ILE A 79 -12.35 -4.78 7.02
N MET A 80 -11.63 -3.67 6.93
CA MET A 80 -11.51 -2.67 7.98
C MET A 80 -12.77 -1.79 8.08
N ASP A 81 -13.05 -1.23 9.26
CA ASP A 81 -14.21 -0.36 9.45
C ASP A 81 -14.00 1.03 8.83
N SER A 82 -12.80 1.59 8.98
CA SER A 82 -12.49 2.94 8.49
C SER A 82 -11.04 3.09 8.06
N VAL A 83 -10.82 4.02 7.15
CA VAL A 83 -9.51 4.43 6.66
C VAL A 83 -9.36 5.93 6.83
N HIS A 84 -8.30 6.34 7.52
CA HIS A 84 -7.91 7.75 7.65
C HIS A 84 -6.73 8.07 6.73
N THR A 85 -6.86 9.16 5.97
CA THR A 85 -5.81 9.65 5.07
C THR A 85 -5.62 11.15 5.25
N ASP A 86 -4.56 11.68 4.67
CA ASP A 86 -4.44 13.10 4.50
C ASP A 86 -5.37 13.63 3.38
N ASN A 87 -5.28 14.92 3.09
CA ASN A 87 -6.06 15.58 2.04
C ASN A 87 -5.32 15.64 0.69
N GLY A 88 -4.28 14.84 0.48
CA GLY A 88 -3.53 14.79 -0.77
C GLY A 88 -4.41 14.43 -1.97
N PRO A 89 -4.03 14.88 -3.18
CA PRO A 89 -4.81 14.60 -4.40
C PRO A 89 -4.92 13.10 -4.68
N ASP A 90 -3.91 12.32 -4.32
CA ASP A 90 -3.85 10.86 -4.53
C ASP A 90 -4.93 10.11 -3.74
N PHE A 91 -5.38 10.69 -2.64
CA PHE A 91 -6.44 10.16 -1.78
C PHE A 91 -7.84 10.68 -2.17
N ARG A 92 -7.94 11.76 -2.96
CA ARG A 92 -9.22 12.40 -3.34
C ARG A 92 -9.76 11.90 -4.68
N THR A 93 -9.90 10.61 -4.83
CA THR A 93 -10.43 10.02 -6.05
C THR A 93 -11.80 9.40 -5.81
N ASN A 94 -12.72 9.66 -6.72
CA ASN A 94 -14.07 9.07 -6.67
C ASN A 94 -14.02 7.54 -6.72
N HIS A 95 -13.00 6.99 -7.38
CA HIS A 95 -12.84 5.57 -7.56
C HIS A 95 -12.60 4.85 -6.22
N ILE A 96 -11.58 5.25 -5.44
CA ILE A 96 -11.29 4.66 -4.12
C ILE A 96 -12.50 4.80 -3.19
N SER A 97 -13.15 5.97 -3.19
CA SER A 97 -14.35 6.20 -2.37
C SER A 97 -15.49 5.25 -2.72
N LYS A 98 -15.72 4.98 -4.02
CA LYS A 98 -16.72 4.00 -4.49
C LYS A 98 -16.36 2.58 -4.07
N ALA A 99 -15.09 2.17 -4.26
CA ALA A 99 -14.61 0.86 -3.84
C ALA A 99 -14.78 0.68 -2.31
N CYS A 100 -14.36 1.64 -1.51
CA CYS A 100 -14.54 1.61 -0.07
C CYS A 100 -16.03 1.50 0.32
N LEU A 101 -16.91 2.26 -0.33
CA LEU A 101 -18.35 2.18 -0.07
C LEU A 101 -18.93 0.80 -0.40
N LYS A 102 -18.48 0.16 -1.51
CA LYS A 102 -18.90 -1.20 -1.89
C LYS A 102 -18.59 -2.23 -0.80
N TYR A 103 -17.44 -2.08 -0.13
CA TYR A 103 -16.99 -2.96 0.95
C TYR A 103 -17.39 -2.47 2.36
N GLY A 104 -18.21 -1.43 2.47
CA GLY A 104 -18.64 -0.87 3.76
C GLY A 104 -17.53 -0.19 4.55
N ILE A 105 -16.43 0.18 3.91
CA ILE A 105 -15.30 0.88 4.53
C ILE A 105 -15.60 2.38 4.59
N HIS A 106 -15.56 2.93 5.80
CA HIS A 106 -15.74 4.37 6.00
C HIS A 106 -14.44 5.12 5.68
N TRP A 107 -14.51 6.03 4.70
CA TRP A 107 -13.37 6.83 4.27
C TRP A 107 -13.36 8.19 4.94
N GLU A 108 -12.31 8.50 5.68
CA GLU A 108 -12.19 9.76 6.42
C GLU A 108 -10.94 10.53 6.02
N TYR A 109 -11.12 11.83 5.73
CA TYR A 109 -10.01 12.75 5.54
C TYR A 109 -9.63 13.43 6.84
N ARG A 110 -8.34 13.64 7.06
CA ARG A 110 -7.88 14.44 8.19
C ARG A 110 -8.47 15.85 8.13
N PRO A 111 -8.95 16.39 9.25
CA PRO A 111 -9.40 17.78 9.29
C PRO A 111 -8.27 18.73 8.87
N ILE A 112 -8.59 19.77 8.11
CA ILE A 112 -7.64 20.81 7.73
C ILE A 112 -7.06 21.46 8.99
N GLY A 113 -5.73 21.52 9.12
CA GLY A 113 -5.04 22.00 10.33
C GLY A 113 -4.92 20.96 11.46
N GLY A 114 -5.43 19.75 11.27
CA GLY A 114 -5.41 18.66 12.24
C GLY A 114 -4.13 17.81 12.21
N ALA A 115 -2.94 18.41 12.25
CA ALA A 115 -1.65 17.70 12.23
C ALA A 115 -1.53 16.57 13.28
N ARG A 116 -2.28 16.65 14.38
CA ARG A 116 -2.28 15.62 15.45
C ARG A 116 -2.77 14.25 14.98
N PHE A 117 -3.61 14.18 13.97
CA PHE A 117 -4.22 12.94 13.49
C PHE A 117 -3.29 12.11 12.59
N GLY A 118 -2.21 12.71 12.04
CA GLY A 118 -1.19 12.03 11.23
C GLY A 118 0.05 11.57 11.98
N GLY A 119 0.27 12.05 13.21
CA GLY A 119 1.55 11.88 13.91
C GLY A 119 1.99 10.43 14.14
N HIS A 120 1.08 9.47 14.08
CA HIS A 120 1.42 8.04 14.25
C HIS A 120 2.02 7.44 12.97
N ILE A 121 1.38 7.70 11.82
CA ILE A 121 1.87 7.20 10.54
C ILE A 121 3.13 7.94 10.11
N GLU A 122 3.20 9.28 10.28
CA GLU A 122 4.38 10.07 10.00
C GLU A 122 5.60 9.58 10.81
N ARG A 123 5.41 9.32 12.10
CA ARG A 123 6.47 8.72 12.94
C ARG A 123 6.88 7.34 12.45
N MET A 124 5.93 6.52 12.01
CA MET A 124 6.20 5.19 11.48
C MET A 124 7.04 5.26 10.21
N LEU A 125 6.67 6.12 9.26
CA LEU A 125 7.44 6.34 8.04
C LEU A 125 8.85 6.86 8.34
N GLY A 126 8.99 7.74 9.35
CA GLY A 126 10.30 8.16 9.84
C GLY A 126 11.14 7.02 10.42
N ILE A 127 10.54 6.07 11.14
CA ILE A 127 11.22 4.87 11.66
C ILE A 127 11.67 3.97 10.51
N VAL A 128 10.81 3.74 9.51
CA VAL A 128 11.17 2.95 8.33
C VAL A 128 12.35 3.58 7.59
N ASN A 129 12.34 4.91 7.38
CA ASN A 129 13.47 5.60 6.74
C ASN A 129 14.76 5.50 7.55
N LEU A 130 14.70 5.55 8.89
CA LEU A 130 15.88 5.32 9.73
C LEU A 130 16.45 3.90 9.58
N GLU A 131 15.58 2.90 9.38
CA GLU A 131 16.04 1.52 9.07
C GLU A 131 16.74 1.43 7.70
N MET A 132 16.37 2.28 6.73
CA MET A 132 17.08 2.32 5.45
C MET A 132 18.52 2.85 5.60
N HIS A 133 18.81 3.64 6.63
CA HIS A 133 20.14 4.21 6.82
C HIS A 133 21.23 3.19 7.17
N VAL A 134 20.88 1.98 7.56
CA VAL A 134 21.85 0.90 7.84
C VAL A 134 22.18 0.07 6.58
N LEU A 135 21.47 0.33 5.46
CA LEU A 135 21.64 -0.40 4.22
C LEU A 135 22.59 0.34 3.27
N ASP A 136 23.32 -0.43 2.47
CA ASP A 136 24.11 0.14 1.37
C ASP A 136 23.19 0.78 0.32
N GLY A 137 23.63 1.91 -0.26
CA GLY A 137 22.79 2.70 -1.16
C GLY A 137 21.90 3.72 -0.45
N THR A 138 21.97 3.82 0.88
CA THR A 138 21.20 4.84 1.62
C THR A 138 21.47 6.25 1.11
N THR A 139 20.43 7.09 1.07
CA THR A 139 20.57 8.51 0.69
C THR A 139 20.61 9.43 1.90
N PHE A 140 20.39 8.85 3.09
CA PHE A 140 20.21 9.58 4.35
C PHE A 140 19.07 10.60 4.30
N SER A 141 18.62 11.08 5.44
CA SER A 141 17.52 12.06 5.51
C SER A 141 17.94 13.47 5.09
N ASN A 142 19.24 13.76 5.04
CA ASN A 142 19.74 15.08 4.64
C ASN A 142 21.17 15.03 4.08
N VAL A 143 21.52 16.11 3.34
CA VAL A 143 22.83 16.25 2.67
C VAL A 143 24.00 16.28 3.67
N GLN A 144 23.81 16.80 4.88
CA GLN A 144 24.87 16.87 5.89
C GLN A 144 25.24 15.48 6.41
N GLN A 145 24.25 14.60 6.61
CA GLN A 145 24.48 13.21 7.02
C GLN A 145 25.10 12.39 5.87
N ARG A 146 24.68 12.64 4.63
CA ARG A 146 25.21 11.96 3.45
C ARG A 146 26.68 12.31 3.18
N GLY A 147 27.08 13.56 3.38
CA GLY A 147 28.44 14.03 3.10
C GLY A 147 28.87 13.73 1.65
N THR A 148 30.00 13.03 1.50
CA THR A 148 30.56 12.61 0.19
C THR A 148 30.11 11.22 -0.25
N TYR A 149 29.19 10.56 0.46
CA TYR A 149 28.70 9.22 0.13
C TYR A 149 27.90 9.24 -1.17
N ASP A 150 28.32 8.42 -2.13
CA ASP A 150 27.66 8.25 -3.43
C ASP A 150 26.68 7.07 -3.35
N SER A 151 25.43 7.40 -3.04
CA SER A 151 24.38 6.41 -2.81
C SER A 151 24.14 5.52 -4.04
N ALA A 152 24.19 6.09 -5.25
CA ALA A 152 23.96 5.34 -6.47
C ALA A 152 25.06 4.31 -6.74
N LYS A 153 26.33 4.66 -6.44
CA LYS A 153 27.46 3.72 -6.56
C LYS A 153 27.45 2.62 -5.49
N GLN A 154 26.85 2.89 -4.35
CA GLN A 154 26.76 1.94 -3.23
C GLN A 154 25.44 1.16 -3.24
N ALA A 155 24.52 1.50 -4.14
CA ALA A 155 23.26 0.78 -4.29
C ALA A 155 23.52 -0.66 -4.70
N CYS A 156 22.91 -1.61 -4.01
CA CYS A 156 23.12 -3.03 -4.25
C CYS A 156 21.82 -3.87 -4.18
N MET A 157 20.74 -3.33 -3.65
CA MET A 157 19.48 -4.05 -3.49
C MET A 157 18.54 -3.79 -4.65
N THR A 158 17.90 -4.82 -5.17
CA THR A 158 16.77 -4.71 -6.08
C THR A 158 15.50 -4.36 -5.31
N LEU A 159 14.43 -4.00 -6.03
CA LEU A 159 13.13 -3.72 -5.40
C LEU A 159 12.62 -4.93 -4.60
N LYS A 160 12.81 -6.15 -5.12
CA LYS A 160 12.38 -7.40 -4.46
C LYS A 160 13.21 -7.71 -3.21
N GLU A 161 14.52 -7.50 -3.25
CA GLU A 161 15.40 -7.67 -2.09
C GLU A 161 15.06 -6.66 -0.99
N LEU A 162 14.75 -5.42 -1.37
CA LEU A 162 14.29 -4.40 -0.43
C LEU A 162 12.91 -4.74 0.15
N GLU A 163 11.97 -5.24 -0.68
CA GLU A 163 10.67 -5.73 -0.22
C GLU A 163 10.83 -6.83 0.83
N TYR A 164 11.70 -7.83 0.56
CA TYR A 164 12.04 -8.87 1.52
C TYR A 164 12.54 -8.28 2.85
N TYR A 165 13.48 -7.33 2.79
CA TYR A 165 14.02 -6.70 4.00
C TYR A 165 12.93 -5.98 4.80
N ILE A 166 12.09 -5.19 4.14
CA ILE A 166 11.00 -4.45 4.77
C ILE A 166 10.00 -5.40 5.44
N VAL A 167 9.55 -6.44 4.73
CA VAL A 167 8.58 -7.41 5.26
C VAL A 167 9.17 -8.22 6.41
N TYR A 168 10.43 -8.63 6.29
CA TYR A 168 11.16 -9.29 7.38
C TYR A 168 11.24 -8.39 8.61
N TRP A 169 11.66 -7.13 8.44
CA TRP A 169 11.74 -6.16 9.53
C TRP A 169 10.37 -5.91 10.17
N ILE A 170 9.32 -5.73 9.38
CA ILE A 170 7.95 -5.57 9.90
C ILE A 170 7.56 -6.73 10.80
N THR A 171 7.70 -7.96 10.31
CA THR A 171 7.15 -9.15 10.96
C THR A 171 8.02 -9.69 12.09
N LYS A 172 9.33 -9.69 11.92
CA LYS A 172 10.27 -10.27 12.89
C LYS A 172 10.83 -9.27 13.90
N VAL A 173 10.86 -7.98 13.54
CA VAL A 173 11.44 -6.95 14.41
C VAL A 173 10.36 -6.02 14.94
N TYR A 174 9.71 -5.23 14.06
CA TYR A 174 8.83 -4.17 14.49
C TYR A 174 7.60 -4.67 15.24
N HIS A 175 6.87 -5.65 14.71
CA HIS A 175 5.67 -6.18 15.35
C HIS A 175 5.94 -6.83 16.70
N GLN A 176 7.15 -7.36 16.91
CA GLN A 176 7.56 -8.07 18.12
C GLN A 176 8.19 -7.16 19.18
N LYS A 177 8.74 -6.01 18.76
CA LYS A 177 9.46 -5.10 19.66
C LYS A 177 8.50 -4.32 20.53
N LYS A 178 8.82 -4.20 21.82
CA LYS A 178 8.06 -3.36 22.76
C LYS A 178 8.02 -1.91 22.28
N HIS A 179 6.81 -1.38 22.05
CA HIS A 179 6.58 -0.01 21.66
C HIS A 179 6.44 0.88 22.90
N SER A 180 7.23 1.95 23.01
CA SER A 180 7.30 2.78 24.24
C SER A 180 5.94 3.37 24.65
N ALA A 181 5.15 3.86 23.69
CA ALA A 181 3.83 4.45 23.97
C ALA A 181 2.74 3.41 24.30
N LEU A 182 2.90 2.16 23.88
CA LEU A 182 1.94 1.08 24.16
C LEU A 182 2.26 0.30 25.43
N GLY A 183 3.52 0.34 25.88
CA GLY A 183 4.02 -0.47 26.97
C GLY A 183 4.15 -1.97 26.66
N THR A 184 3.74 -2.39 25.46
CA THR A 184 3.78 -3.75 24.92
C THR A 184 4.18 -3.75 23.45
N SER A 185 4.29 -4.92 22.80
CA SER A 185 4.54 -5.00 21.36
C SER A 185 3.26 -4.75 20.54
N PRO A 186 3.38 -4.25 19.29
CA PRO A 186 2.23 -4.07 18.42
C PRO A 186 1.37 -5.32 18.24
N ILE A 187 1.99 -6.50 18.09
CA ILE A 187 1.27 -7.76 17.91
C ILE A 187 0.43 -8.13 19.13
N VAL A 188 0.96 -8.00 20.34
CA VAL A 188 0.21 -8.26 21.58
C VAL A 188 -0.94 -7.28 21.72
N LYS A 189 -0.70 -6.00 21.36
CA LYS A 189 -1.75 -4.99 21.40
C LYS A 189 -2.86 -5.24 20.36
N TRP A 190 -2.50 -5.75 19.19
CA TRP A 190 -3.45 -6.18 18.16
C TRP A 190 -4.33 -7.34 18.68
N GLU A 191 -3.71 -8.37 19.27
CA GLU A 191 -4.42 -9.50 19.86
C GLU A 191 -5.38 -9.06 20.96
N GLU A 192 -4.98 -8.14 21.84
CA GLU A 192 -5.87 -7.53 22.84
C GLU A 192 -7.07 -6.83 22.18
N GLY A 193 -6.87 -6.16 21.04
CA GLY A 193 -7.94 -5.50 20.30
C GLY A 193 -8.93 -6.50 19.70
N VAL A 194 -8.42 -7.58 19.11
CA VAL A 194 -9.23 -8.60 18.43
C VAL A 194 -9.96 -9.50 19.43
N TRP A 195 -9.23 -10.06 20.39
CA TRP A 195 -9.76 -11.07 21.32
C TRP A 195 -10.30 -10.47 22.61
N GLY A 196 -9.94 -9.23 22.90
CA GLY A 196 -10.26 -8.58 24.15
C GLY A 196 -9.28 -8.90 25.28
N THR A 197 -9.59 -8.36 26.45
CA THR A 197 -8.87 -8.57 27.70
C THR A 197 -9.84 -9.08 28.75
N LYS A 198 -9.35 -9.32 29.96
CA LYS A 198 -10.23 -9.71 31.11
C LYS A 198 -11.32 -8.66 31.39
N THR A 199 -11.09 -7.42 31.01
CA THR A 199 -11.95 -6.27 31.36
C THR A 199 -12.63 -5.62 30.15
N THR A 200 -12.19 -5.93 28.91
CA THR A 200 -12.68 -5.27 27.69
C THR A 200 -12.96 -6.32 26.63
N ALA A 201 -14.15 -6.28 26.04
CA ALA A 201 -14.49 -7.14 24.91
C ALA A 201 -13.63 -6.78 23.69
N GLY A 202 -13.20 -7.79 22.93
CA GLY A 202 -12.52 -7.61 21.65
C GLY A 202 -13.49 -7.28 20.52
N THR A 203 -12.97 -6.78 19.43
CA THR A 203 -13.75 -6.48 18.22
C THR A 203 -14.09 -7.73 17.40
N GLY A 204 -13.43 -8.85 17.67
CA GLY A 204 -13.51 -10.07 16.88
C GLY A 204 -12.68 -9.98 15.58
N LEU A 205 -12.65 -11.08 14.85
CA LEU A 205 -12.04 -11.14 13.52
C LEU A 205 -12.89 -10.38 12.51
N LYS A 206 -12.26 -9.68 11.63
CA LYS A 206 -12.92 -8.97 10.53
C LYS A 206 -13.39 -9.95 9.46
N GLU A 207 -14.43 -9.57 8.72
CA GLU A 207 -14.95 -10.34 7.61
C GLU A 207 -13.89 -10.45 6.51
N ARG A 208 -13.67 -11.68 6.03
CA ARG A 208 -12.77 -11.95 4.91
C ARG A 208 -13.51 -11.78 3.60
N VAL A 209 -12.79 -11.30 2.60
CA VAL A 209 -13.32 -11.25 1.24
C VAL A 209 -13.31 -12.66 0.64
N SER A 210 -14.42 -13.05 0.04
CA SER A 210 -14.57 -14.36 -0.60
C SER A 210 -13.90 -14.44 -1.97
N ASP A 211 -13.78 -13.31 -2.67
CA ASP A 211 -13.20 -13.19 -4.01
C ASP A 211 -12.11 -12.10 -3.98
N GLU A 212 -10.87 -12.54 -3.83
CA GLU A 212 -9.70 -11.67 -3.75
C GLU A 212 -9.41 -10.97 -5.08
N ASP A 213 -9.67 -11.64 -6.22
CA ASP A 213 -9.43 -11.09 -7.55
C ASP A 213 -10.43 -9.96 -7.85
N THR A 214 -11.70 -10.16 -7.50
CA THR A 214 -12.72 -9.10 -7.63
C THR A 214 -12.38 -7.91 -6.73
N LEU A 215 -11.97 -8.13 -5.49
CA LEU A 215 -11.54 -7.03 -4.61
C LEU A 215 -10.38 -6.26 -5.22
N PHE A 216 -9.38 -6.95 -5.72
CA PHE A 216 -8.22 -6.33 -6.34
C PHE A 216 -8.64 -5.45 -7.53
N ILE A 217 -9.50 -5.96 -8.42
CA ILE A 217 -10.02 -5.22 -9.57
C ILE A 217 -10.82 -3.99 -9.14
N ASP A 218 -11.68 -4.12 -8.12
CA ASP A 218 -12.52 -3.02 -7.63
C ASP A 218 -11.69 -1.83 -7.09
N PHE A 219 -10.47 -2.08 -6.61
CA PHE A 219 -9.57 -1.03 -6.14
C PHE A 219 -8.64 -0.48 -7.22
N LEU A 220 -8.50 -1.14 -8.40
CA LEU A 220 -7.70 -0.61 -9.50
C LEU A 220 -8.30 0.67 -10.07
N PRO A 221 -7.46 1.64 -10.47
CA PRO A 221 -7.96 2.84 -11.12
C PRO A 221 -8.75 2.55 -12.39
N GLU A 222 -9.92 3.13 -12.51
CA GLU A 222 -10.77 3.04 -13.70
C GLU A 222 -10.45 4.17 -14.67
N PHE A 223 -10.58 3.89 -15.95
CA PHE A 223 -10.58 4.92 -16.99
C PHE A 223 -11.66 4.62 -18.03
N GLU A 224 -12.21 5.68 -18.60
CA GLU A 224 -13.17 5.55 -19.68
C GLU A 224 -12.43 5.50 -21.04
N ALA A 225 -12.80 4.55 -21.88
CA ALA A 225 -12.27 4.44 -23.23
C ALA A 225 -13.29 3.86 -24.20
N THR A 226 -13.22 4.29 -25.46
CA THR A 226 -14.08 3.73 -26.51
C THR A 226 -13.50 2.40 -27.01
N ILE A 227 -14.33 1.36 -27.08
CA ILE A 227 -13.95 0.06 -27.63
C ILE A 227 -13.94 0.16 -29.16
N GLN A 228 -12.75 -0.02 -29.77
CA GLN A 228 -12.53 -0.02 -31.21
C GLN A 228 -12.26 -1.43 -31.71
N ARG A 229 -12.19 -1.62 -33.05
CA ARG A 229 -11.82 -2.92 -33.64
C ARG A 229 -10.42 -3.40 -33.23
N THR A 230 -9.52 -2.46 -32.93
CA THR A 230 -8.16 -2.71 -32.45
C THR A 230 -8.09 -2.90 -30.93
N GLY A 231 -9.21 -2.83 -30.22
CA GLY A 231 -9.28 -2.88 -28.77
C GLY A 231 -9.45 -1.50 -28.13
N VAL A 232 -8.95 -1.35 -26.94
CA VAL A 232 -8.96 -0.11 -26.13
C VAL A 232 -7.57 0.51 -26.18
N GLN A 233 -7.47 1.81 -26.41
CA GLN A 233 -6.22 2.53 -26.38
C GLN A 233 -6.07 3.32 -25.07
N LYS A 234 -4.94 3.13 -24.39
CA LYS A 234 -4.54 3.87 -23.19
C LYS A 234 -3.03 4.13 -23.24
N ASP A 235 -2.60 5.38 -23.03
CA ASP A 235 -1.19 5.79 -22.96
C ASP A 235 -0.35 5.30 -24.15
N ASN A 236 -0.91 5.43 -25.38
CA ASN A 236 -0.34 4.94 -26.66
C ASN A 236 -0.19 3.41 -26.78
N LEU A 237 -0.72 2.64 -25.82
CA LEU A 237 -0.79 1.18 -25.87
C LEU A 237 -2.18 0.73 -26.29
N PHE A 238 -2.24 -0.39 -27.03
CA PHE A 238 -3.49 -1.03 -27.42
C PHE A 238 -3.70 -2.30 -26.60
N TYR A 239 -4.84 -2.38 -25.96
CA TYR A 239 -5.27 -3.54 -25.16
C TYR A 239 -6.39 -4.24 -25.89
N PHE A 240 -6.17 -5.49 -26.27
CA PHE A 240 -7.15 -6.30 -26.99
C PHE A 240 -7.39 -7.62 -26.27
N ALA A 241 -8.67 -8.02 -26.23
CA ALA A 241 -9.10 -9.35 -25.85
C ALA A 241 -10.31 -9.75 -26.70
N ASP A 242 -10.46 -11.04 -26.98
CA ASP A 242 -11.57 -11.52 -27.81
C ASP A 242 -12.94 -11.19 -27.24
N CYS A 243 -13.08 -11.11 -25.92
CA CYS A 243 -14.31 -10.70 -25.25
C CYS A 243 -14.77 -9.28 -25.60
N LEU A 244 -13.85 -8.40 -26.07
CA LEU A 244 -14.19 -7.03 -26.47
C LEU A 244 -14.91 -6.97 -27.81
N ARG A 245 -14.80 -8.01 -28.68
CA ARG A 245 -15.38 -8.01 -30.04
C ARG A 245 -16.88 -7.76 -30.05
N GLN A 246 -17.62 -8.33 -29.09
CA GLN A 246 -19.06 -8.16 -28.99
C GLN A 246 -19.51 -6.71 -28.69
N TRP A 247 -18.60 -5.90 -28.13
CA TRP A 247 -18.87 -4.54 -27.74
C TRP A 247 -18.41 -3.49 -28.78
N VAL A 248 -17.70 -3.93 -29.81
CA VAL A 248 -17.25 -3.03 -30.90
C VAL A 248 -18.47 -2.46 -31.61
N ASN A 249 -18.57 -1.14 -31.72
CA ASN A 249 -19.69 -0.39 -32.27
C ASN A 249 -21.03 -0.57 -31.50
N SER A 250 -21.03 -1.15 -30.32
CA SER A 250 -22.24 -1.18 -29.49
C SER A 250 -22.62 0.24 -29.02
N ILE A 251 -23.91 0.48 -28.94
CA ILE A 251 -24.47 1.76 -28.48
C ILE A 251 -24.78 1.63 -27.00
N ASP A 252 -24.59 2.69 -26.25
CA ASP A 252 -24.96 2.72 -24.85
C ASP A 252 -26.48 2.61 -24.73
N PRO A 253 -27.01 1.63 -23.95
CA PRO A 253 -28.46 1.50 -23.79
C PRO A 253 -29.13 2.70 -23.13
N GLU A 254 -28.37 3.48 -22.34
CA GLU A 254 -28.90 4.68 -21.63
C GLU A 254 -28.73 5.95 -22.48
N ASP A 255 -27.82 5.96 -23.45
CA ASP A 255 -27.60 7.10 -24.36
C ASP A 255 -27.43 6.62 -25.80
N ASN A 256 -28.56 6.57 -26.54
CA ASN A 256 -28.64 6.08 -27.92
C ASN A 256 -27.69 6.79 -28.93
N ASN A 257 -27.06 7.89 -28.55
CA ASN A 257 -26.16 8.69 -29.38
C ASN A 257 -24.67 8.48 -29.05
N ARG A 258 -24.34 7.74 -27.99
CA ARG A 258 -22.96 7.49 -27.60
C ARG A 258 -22.56 6.04 -27.84
N LYS A 259 -21.40 5.87 -28.45
CA LYS A 259 -20.77 4.54 -28.48
C LYS A 259 -20.44 4.10 -27.04
N ARG A 260 -20.67 2.85 -26.74
CA ARG A 260 -20.35 2.26 -25.43
C ARG A 260 -18.88 2.50 -25.11
N LYS A 261 -18.63 3.09 -23.95
CA LYS A 261 -17.31 3.37 -23.44
C LYS A 261 -16.82 2.22 -22.55
#